data_828b72644e1af05801d4df8bb803a5f8
#
_entry.id   828b72644e1af05801d4df8bb803a5f8
#
_cell.length_a   1.000
_cell.length_b   1.000
_cell.length_c   1.000
_cell.angle_alpha   90.00
_cell.angle_beta   90.00
_cell.angle_gamma   90.00
#
_symmetry.space_group_name_H-M   'P 1'
#
loop_
_entity.id
_entity.type
_entity.pdbx_description
1 polymer ?
#
loop_
_entity_poly.entity_id
_entity_poly.type
_entity_poly.pdbx_seq_one_letter_code
_entity_poly.pdbx_strand_id
1 'polypeptide(L)'
;MSKEEKKNILIYSFSGLLLISLIAFAGIKNNGREIEDVKVEILDQEGIFFTDQLEVVDLMTDKSADYVVGVEMGDIDPKTLEERVETNPFVKDAQVYRDLKGNLQVKVEQSKPIARLFIDGKKDRYIDEDGRVLPINAKHTARVPLMETEFEFIWERNLNESKFGKQVFELLTFIEKDEFWKAQIAHVIIKKDGEIELYPQVTKQVVEFGKPEDLERKFSKLMTFYKEILPKKGWNTYDRVNLKFENQIICE
;
A
#
# COMPACT_ATOMS: atom_id res chain seq x y z
N MET A 1 -60.32 5.20 -19.39
CA MET A 1 -59.61 5.81 -18.24
C MET A 1 -60.66 6.62 -17.45
N SER A 2 -60.88 6.22 -16.21
CA SER A 2 -61.91 6.86 -15.36
C SER A 2 -61.48 8.28 -14.94
N LYS A 3 -62.41 9.12 -14.50
CA LYS A 3 -62.11 10.47 -13.99
C LYS A 3 -61.15 10.43 -12.79
N GLU A 4 -61.21 9.37 -11.98
CA GLU A 4 -60.32 9.15 -10.83
C GLU A 4 -58.90 8.76 -11.25
N GLU A 5 -58.75 7.89 -12.27
CA GLU A 5 -57.44 7.56 -12.81
C GLU A 5 -56.69 8.77 -13.35
N LYS A 6 -57.40 9.67 -14.07
CA LYS A 6 -56.81 10.93 -14.57
C LYS A 6 -56.37 11.84 -13.44
N LYS A 7 -57.17 11.95 -12.35
CA LYS A 7 -56.84 12.75 -11.18
C LYS A 7 -55.63 12.21 -10.44
N ASN A 8 -55.53 10.89 -10.27
CA ASN A 8 -54.41 10.25 -9.61
C ASN A 8 -53.11 10.41 -10.42
N ILE A 9 -53.16 10.27 -11.74
CA ILE A 9 -52.01 10.52 -12.62
C ILE A 9 -51.54 11.96 -12.51
N LEU A 10 -52.45 12.93 -12.44
CA LEU A 10 -52.09 14.35 -12.31
C LEU A 10 -51.44 14.63 -10.96
N ILE A 11 -51.93 14.04 -9.87
CA ILE A 11 -51.38 14.19 -8.52
C ILE A 11 -49.97 13.58 -8.48
N TYR A 12 -49.77 12.38 -9.02
CA TYR A 12 -48.43 11.72 -9.05
C TYR A 12 -47.45 12.50 -9.92
N SER A 13 -47.87 13.01 -11.09
CA SER A 13 -47.05 13.86 -11.94
C SER A 13 -46.63 15.14 -11.25
N PHE A 14 -47.54 15.81 -10.57
CA PHE A 14 -47.25 17.03 -9.82
C PHE A 14 -46.35 16.76 -8.62
N SER A 15 -46.58 15.68 -7.88
CA SER A 15 -45.74 15.25 -6.77
C SER A 15 -44.32 14.90 -7.23
N GLY A 16 -44.18 14.20 -8.38
CA GLY A 16 -42.89 13.89 -8.99
C GLY A 16 -42.12 15.16 -9.41
N LEU A 17 -42.82 16.12 -10.02
CA LEU A 17 -42.21 17.38 -10.47
C LEU A 17 -41.79 18.26 -9.27
N LEU A 18 -42.59 18.29 -8.20
CA LEU A 18 -42.23 18.95 -6.95
C LEU A 18 -40.99 18.34 -6.31
N LEU A 19 -40.91 17.01 -6.26
CA LEU A 19 -39.75 16.30 -5.71
C LEU A 19 -38.47 16.61 -6.51
N ILE A 20 -38.54 16.57 -7.84
CA ILE A 20 -37.43 16.91 -8.72
C ILE A 20 -36.97 18.36 -8.50
N SER A 21 -37.95 19.31 -8.37
CA SER A 21 -37.65 20.69 -8.11
C SER A 21 -36.97 20.92 -6.76
N LEU A 22 -37.39 20.19 -5.72
CA LEU A 22 -36.76 20.25 -4.39
C LEU A 22 -35.33 19.68 -4.40
N ILE A 23 -35.11 18.59 -5.12
CA ILE A 23 -33.77 18.00 -5.28
C ILE A 23 -32.86 18.98 -6.04
N ALA A 24 -33.34 19.55 -7.15
CA ALA A 24 -32.58 20.52 -7.92
C ALA A 24 -32.24 21.77 -7.10
N PHE A 25 -33.22 22.31 -6.35
CA PHE A 25 -33.00 23.46 -5.47
C PHE A 25 -32.01 23.17 -4.35
N ALA A 26 -32.09 21.97 -3.74
CA ALA A 26 -31.13 21.54 -2.73
C ALA A 26 -29.73 21.42 -3.30
N GLY A 27 -29.58 20.89 -4.52
CA GLY A 27 -28.33 20.78 -5.24
C GLY A 27 -27.68 22.13 -5.53
N ILE A 28 -28.46 23.08 -6.09
CA ILE A 28 -27.97 24.44 -6.40
C ILE A 28 -27.52 25.15 -5.13
N LYS A 29 -28.34 25.10 -4.06
CA LYS A 29 -28.00 25.74 -2.77
C LYS A 29 -26.77 25.12 -2.13
N ASN A 30 -26.57 23.84 -2.33
CA ASN A 30 -25.43 23.12 -1.78
C ASN A 30 -24.13 23.45 -2.52
N ASN A 31 -24.17 23.62 -3.84
CA ASN A 31 -22.99 23.94 -4.66
C ASN A 31 -22.52 25.39 -4.47
N GLY A 32 -23.39 26.33 -4.18
CA GLY A 32 -23.04 27.72 -3.92
C GLY A 32 -22.57 28.04 -2.49
N ARG A 33 -22.27 27.02 -1.68
CA ARG A 33 -21.65 27.24 -0.37
C ARG A 33 -20.14 27.25 -0.50
N GLU A 34 -19.51 28.21 0.16
CA GLU A 34 -18.05 28.26 0.30
C GLU A 34 -17.53 27.11 1.20
N ILE A 35 -16.33 26.65 0.95
CA ILE A 35 -15.63 25.70 1.81
C ILE A 35 -15.14 26.46 3.03
N GLU A 36 -15.58 26.04 4.22
CA GLU A 36 -15.23 26.69 5.49
C GLU A 36 -13.91 26.15 6.05
N ASP A 37 -13.62 24.85 5.85
CA ASP A 37 -12.45 24.18 6.41
C ASP A 37 -12.08 22.94 5.58
N VAL A 38 -10.78 22.55 5.64
CA VAL A 38 -10.23 21.33 5.03
C VAL A 38 -9.74 20.41 6.13
N LYS A 39 -10.33 19.21 6.21
CA LYS A 39 -9.94 18.19 7.18
C LYS A 39 -9.25 17.03 6.48
N VAL A 40 -8.01 16.80 6.84
CA VAL A 40 -7.21 15.70 6.32
C VAL A 40 -7.17 14.58 7.34
N GLU A 41 -7.64 13.40 6.95
CA GLU A 41 -7.52 12.14 7.67
C GLU A 41 -6.54 11.24 6.92
N ILE A 42 -5.39 10.98 7.55
CA ILE A 42 -4.42 10.01 7.03
C ILE A 42 -4.67 8.70 7.77
N LEU A 43 -4.98 7.65 7.01
CA LEU A 43 -5.21 6.33 7.57
C LEU A 43 -3.90 5.79 8.14
N ASP A 44 -3.92 5.46 9.43
CA ASP A 44 -2.76 4.86 10.10
C ASP A 44 -2.56 3.43 9.59
N GLN A 45 -1.37 3.16 9.09
CA GLN A 45 -0.93 1.85 8.67
C GLN A 45 0.30 1.45 9.50
N GLU A 46 0.06 0.89 10.68
CA GLU A 46 1.11 0.30 11.54
C GLU A 46 2.27 1.25 11.89
N GLY A 47 1.97 2.55 12.09
CA GLY A 47 2.98 3.56 12.44
C GLY A 47 3.82 4.05 11.27
N ILE A 48 3.30 3.97 10.05
CA ILE A 48 3.93 4.51 8.84
C ILE A 48 3.51 5.96 8.65
N PHE A 49 4.49 6.87 8.55
CA PHE A 49 4.30 8.32 8.45
C PHE A 49 5.11 8.89 7.30
N PHE A 50 4.79 8.51 6.07
CA PHE A 50 5.48 9.01 4.88
C PHE A 50 5.00 10.39 4.43
N THR A 51 3.76 10.73 4.73
CA THR A 51 3.18 12.05 4.45
C THR A 51 2.50 12.59 5.71
N ASP A 52 2.29 13.90 5.77
CA ASP A 52 1.58 14.57 6.85
C ASP A 52 0.44 15.45 6.29
N GLN A 53 -0.41 15.95 7.18
CA GLN A 53 -1.58 16.75 6.79
C GLN A 53 -1.19 18.02 6.03
N LEU A 54 -0.08 18.67 6.40
CA LEU A 54 0.37 19.90 5.74
C LEU A 54 0.81 19.60 4.30
N GLU A 55 1.56 18.51 4.11
CA GLU A 55 1.98 18.08 2.78
C GLU A 55 0.79 17.74 1.87
N VAL A 56 -0.25 17.08 2.41
CA VAL A 56 -1.47 16.78 1.66
C VAL A 56 -2.17 18.08 1.24
N VAL A 57 -2.31 19.05 2.14
CA VAL A 57 -2.91 20.37 1.81
C VAL A 57 -2.06 21.10 0.77
N ASP A 58 -0.74 21.10 0.91
CA ASP A 58 0.18 21.74 -0.04
C ASP A 58 0.07 21.14 -1.45
N LEU A 59 -0.10 19.81 -1.55
CA LEU A 59 -0.31 19.13 -2.83
C LEU A 59 -1.66 19.50 -3.46
N MET A 60 -2.73 19.55 -2.67
CA MET A 60 -4.06 19.92 -3.13
C MET A 60 -4.08 21.34 -3.70
N THR A 61 -3.39 22.25 -3.04
CA THR A 61 -3.40 23.70 -3.34
C THR A 61 -2.26 24.11 -4.28
N ASP A 62 -1.60 23.17 -4.94
CA ASP A 62 -0.42 23.40 -5.79
C ASP A 62 0.59 24.35 -5.11
N LYS A 63 1.01 23.99 -3.89
CA LYS A 63 1.91 24.79 -3.03
C LYS A 63 1.40 26.21 -2.75
N SER A 64 0.14 26.32 -2.41
CA SER A 64 -0.57 27.58 -2.10
C SER A 64 -0.85 28.49 -3.32
N ALA A 65 -0.70 27.99 -4.55
CA ALA A 65 -1.12 28.73 -5.73
C ALA A 65 -2.65 28.86 -5.83
N ASP A 66 -3.37 27.83 -5.39
CA ASP A 66 -4.84 27.80 -5.38
C ASP A 66 -5.34 27.71 -3.92
N TYR A 67 -6.21 28.62 -3.53
CA TYR A 67 -6.89 28.52 -2.23
C TYR A 67 -8.14 27.66 -2.37
N VAL A 68 -8.29 26.66 -1.51
CA VAL A 68 -9.49 25.80 -1.47
C VAL A 68 -10.54 26.36 -0.50
N VAL A 69 -10.10 26.94 0.63
CA VAL A 69 -10.98 27.58 1.62
C VAL A 69 -11.50 28.90 1.09
N GLY A 70 -12.81 29.13 1.19
CA GLY A 70 -13.49 30.32 0.68
C GLY A 70 -13.92 30.22 -0.80
N VAL A 71 -13.62 29.10 -1.47
CA VAL A 71 -14.09 28.84 -2.83
C VAL A 71 -15.44 28.13 -2.78
N GLU A 72 -16.35 28.45 -3.73
CA GLU A 72 -17.61 27.73 -3.85
C GLU A 72 -17.34 26.26 -4.23
N MET A 73 -18.04 25.35 -3.58
CA MET A 73 -17.86 23.90 -3.83
C MET A 73 -18.15 23.51 -5.29
N GLY A 74 -19.02 24.27 -5.96
CA GLY A 74 -19.34 24.05 -7.38
C GLY A 74 -18.17 24.31 -8.33
N ASP A 75 -17.19 25.10 -7.90
CA ASP A 75 -16.00 25.46 -8.69
C ASP A 75 -14.82 24.52 -8.45
N ILE A 76 -14.96 23.59 -7.49
CA ILE A 76 -13.92 22.61 -7.18
C ILE A 76 -14.30 21.26 -7.79
N ASP A 77 -13.34 20.69 -8.54
CA ASP A 77 -13.39 19.31 -8.96
C ASP A 77 -12.63 18.42 -7.95
N PRO A 78 -13.34 17.63 -7.12
CA PRO A 78 -12.69 16.74 -6.14
C PRO A 78 -11.68 15.79 -6.77
N LYS A 79 -11.97 15.29 -7.99
CA LYS A 79 -11.09 14.37 -8.69
C LYS A 79 -9.74 15.00 -9.04
N THR A 80 -9.72 16.26 -9.45
CA THR A 80 -8.48 17.00 -9.69
C THR A 80 -7.65 17.12 -8.39
N LEU A 81 -8.30 17.30 -7.24
CA LEU A 81 -7.60 17.36 -5.95
C LEU A 81 -7.05 15.98 -5.54
N GLU A 82 -7.82 14.92 -5.74
CA GLU A 82 -7.37 13.53 -5.53
C GLU A 82 -6.13 13.23 -6.38
N GLU A 83 -6.18 13.49 -7.69
CA GLU A 83 -5.07 13.30 -8.61
C GLU A 83 -3.81 14.08 -8.19
N ARG A 84 -3.97 15.32 -7.67
CA ARG A 84 -2.85 16.12 -7.14
C ARG A 84 -2.21 15.46 -5.91
N VAL A 85 -3.01 14.97 -4.98
CA VAL A 85 -2.52 14.29 -3.76
C VAL A 85 -1.81 12.97 -4.13
N GLU A 86 -2.34 12.24 -5.10
CA GLU A 86 -1.77 10.98 -5.61
C GLU A 86 -0.46 11.16 -6.41
N THR A 87 -0.07 12.41 -6.72
CA THR A 87 1.29 12.67 -7.26
C THR A 87 2.39 12.34 -6.25
N ASN A 88 2.08 12.29 -4.95
CA ASN A 88 3.00 11.81 -3.94
C ASN A 88 3.16 10.28 -4.06
N PRO A 89 4.37 9.75 -4.35
CA PRO A 89 4.57 8.32 -4.56
C PRO A 89 4.20 7.45 -3.35
N PHE A 90 4.08 8.03 -2.17
CA PHE A 90 3.70 7.34 -0.93
C PHE A 90 2.19 7.36 -0.66
N VAL A 91 1.42 8.02 -1.50
CA VAL A 91 -0.04 7.97 -1.46
C VAL A 91 -0.51 6.84 -2.36
N LYS A 92 -1.29 5.92 -1.81
CA LYS A 92 -1.90 4.80 -2.52
C LYS A 92 -3.23 5.20 -3.13
N ASP A 93 -4.06 5.90 -2.35
CA ASP A 93 -5.39 6.37 -2.72
C ASP A 93 -5.70 7.66 -1.96
N ALA A 94 -6.40 8.57 -2.60
CA ALA A 94 -6.89 9.78 -2.00
C ALA A 94 -8.36 9.98 -2.35
N GLN A 95 -9.20 10.26 -1.35
CA GLN A 95 -10.61 10.53 -1.53
C GLN A 95 -10.94 11.91 -1.01
N VAL A 96 -11.52 12.74 -1.86
CA VAL A 96 -11.93 14.09 -1.54
C VAL A 96 -13.45 14.20 -1.64
N TYR A 97 -14.09 14.52 -0.53
CA TYR A 97 -15.55 14.67 -0.49
C TYR A 97 -15.97 15.75 0.50
N ARG A 98 -17.19 16.23 0.34
CA ARG A 98 -17.78 17.24 1.19
C ARG A 98 -18.59 16.62 2.31
N ASP A 99 -18.42 17.13 3.53
CA ASP A 99 -19.30 16.79 4.64
C ASP A 99 -20.61 17.62 4.62
N LEU A 100 -21.56 17.22 5.46
CA LEU A 100 -22.85 17.91 5.56
C LEU A 100 -22.74 19.33 6.15
N LYS A 101 -21.62 19.66 6.78
CA LYS A 101 -21.36 20.98 7.37
C LYS A 101 -20.76 21.97 6.37
N GLY A 102 -20.28 21.47 5.22
CA GLY A 102 -19.65 22.28 4.19
C GLY A 102 -18.13 22.26 4.21
N ASN A 103 -17.51 21.40 5.06
CA ASN A 103 -16.06 21.23 5.04
C ASN A 103 -15.66 20.24 3.94
N LEU A 104 -14.45 20.40 3.42
CA LEU A 104 -13.83 19.43 2.54
C LEU A 104 -13.12 18.38 3.40
N GLN A 105 -13.49 17.12 3.20
CA GLN A 105 -12.83 15.98 3.84
C GLN A 105 -11.88 15.34 2.84
N VAL A 106 -10.65 15.12 3.27
CA VAL A 106 -9.60 14.47 2.47
C VAL A 106 -9.14 13.25 3.22
N LYS A 107 -9.41 12.08 2.68
CA LYS A 107 -9.00 10.81 3.25
C LYS A 107 -7.87 10.23 2.43
N VAL A 108 -6.73 9.97 3.05
CA VAL A 108 -5.51 9.51 2.38
C VAL A 108 -5.11 8.14 2.90
N GLU A 109 -4.97 7.19 1.99
CA GLU A 109 -4.36 5.89 2.24
C GLU A 109 -2.90 5.92 1.80
N GLN A 110 -1.97 5.58 2.70
CA GLN A 110 -0.55 5.54 2.38
C GLN A 110 -0.15 4.16 1.86
N SER A 111 0.88 4.12 1.01
CA SER A 111 1.53 2.87 0.61
C SER A 111 2.24 2.22 1.78
N LYS A 112 2.09 0.91 1.93
CA LYS A 112 2.76 0.12 2.96
C LYS A 112 3.97 -0.60 2.38
N PRO A 113 5.20 -0.20 2.72
CA PRO A 113 6.40 -0.94 2.32
C PRO A 113 6.43 -2.34 2.94
N ILE A 114 6.87 -3.31 2.15
CA ILE A 114 7.11 -4.70 2.59
C ILE A 114 8.58 -5.12 2.48
N ALA A 115 9.39 -4.36 1.74
CA ALA A 115 10.84 -4.57 1.68
C ALA A 115 11.56 -3.25 1.33
N ARG A 116 12.84 -3.15 1.72
CA ARG A 116 13.76 -2.12 1.26
C ARG A 116 14.69 -2.71 0.22
N LEU A 117 14.59 -2.23 -1.01
CA LEU A 117 15.39 -2.67 -2.13
C LEU A 117 16.76 -1.98 -2.13
N PHE A 118 17.81 -2.79 -2.15
CA PHE A 118 19.19 -2.36 -2.30
C PHE A 118 19.78 -2.96 -3.59
N ILE A 119 20.40 -2.12 -4.40
CA ILE A 119 21.19 -2.50 -5.58
C ILE A 119 22.49 -1.69 -5.52
N ASP A 120 23.62 -2.36 -5.62
CA ASP A 120 24.92 -1.71 -5.54
C ASP A 120 25.06 -0.59 -6.60
N GLY A 121 25.58 0.55 -6.17
CA GLY A 121 25.72 1.74 -7.01
C GLY A 121 24.44 2.53 -7.29
N LYS A 122 23.28 2.11 -6.78
CA LYS A 122 21.98 2.83 -6.91
C LYS A 122 21.49 3.33 -5.56
N LYS A 123 20.57 4.31 -5.60
CA LYS A 123 19.87 4.75 -4.38
C LYS A 123 18.88 3.67 -3.95
N ASP A 124 18.79 3.43 -2.64
CA ASP A 124 17.79 2.53 -2.10
C ASP A 124 16.36 2.95 -2.48
N ARG A 125 15.48 1.99 -2.51
CA ARG A 125 14.05 2.16 -2.74
C ARG A 125 13.25 1.29 -1.79
N TYR A 126 11.93 1.47 -1.75
CA TYR A 126 11.01 0.54 -1.11
C TYR A 126 10.24 -0.26 -2.16
N ILE A 127 9.81 -1.44 -1.77
CA ILE A 127 8.79 -2.23 -2.46
C ILE A 127 7.57 -2.21 -1.55
N ASP A 128 6.42 -1.81 -2.08
CA ASP A 128 5.17 -1.76 -1.33
C ASP A 128 4.33 -3.04 -1.47
N GLU A 129 3.22 -3.07 -0.76
CA GLU A 129 2.26 -4.19 -0.74
C GLU A 129 1.59 -4.49 -2.08
N ASP A 130 1.68 -3.58 -3.07
CA ASP A 130 1.19 -3.74 -4.44
C ASP A 130 2.33 -4.07 -5.43
N GLY A 131 3.55 -4.26 -4.93
CA GLY A 131 4.75 -4.54 -5.72
C GLY A 131 5.32 -3.33 -6.45
N ARG A 132 4.86 -2.11 -6.12
CA ARG A 132 5.40 -0.87 -6.69
C ARG A 132 6.75 -0.54 -6.06
N VAL A 133 7.64 0.04 -6.86
CA VAL A 133 8.95 0.49 -6.40
C VAL A 133 8.88 1.98 -6.07
N LEU A 134 9.00 2.32 -4.79
CA LEU A 134 8.88 3.67 -4.26
C LEU A 134 10.27 4.24 -3.92
N PRO A 135 10.45 5.58 -3.95
CA PRO A 135 11.69 6.20 -3.48
C PRO A 135 11.86 6.03 -1.97
N ILE A 136 13.05 6.36 -1.45
CA ILE A 136 13.25 6.50 0.00
C ILE A 136 12.60 7.80 0.48
N ASN A 137 11.90 7.73 1.60
CA ASN A 137 11.33 8.89 2.27
C ASN A 137 12.35 9.50 3.24
N ALA A 138 12.52 10.82 3.20
CA ALA A 138 13.45 11.52 4.08
C ALA A 138 12.92 11.71 5.51
N LYS A 139 11.60 11.68 5.69
CA LYS A 139 10.93 11.93 6.99
C LYS A 139 10.79 10.64 7.80
N HIS A 140 10.61 9.50 7.14
CA HIS A 140 10.32 8.24 7.82
C HIS A 140 11.05 7.06 7.17
N THR A 141 11.53 6.15 8.02
CA THR A 141 12.16 4.89 7.59
C THR A 141 11.33 3.71 8.06
N ALA A 142 10.77 2.96 7.12
CA ALA A 142 10.00 1.75 7.42
C ALA A 142 10.91 0.62 7.91
N ARG A 143 10.43 -0.13 8.91
CA ARG A 143 11.10 -1.33 9.44
C ARG A 143 10.66 -2.54 8.66
N VAL A 144 11.33 -2.80 7.57
CA VAL A 144 11.06 -3.91 6.65
C VAL A 144 12.36 -4.65 6.32
N PRO A 145 12.29 -5.92 5.88
CA PRO A 145 13.48 -6.65 5.46
C PRO A 145 14.22 -5.92 4.35
N LEU A 146 15.56 -5.99 4.38
CA LEU A 146 16.39 -5.55 3.26
C LEU A 146 16.33 -6.61 2.16
N MET A 147 16.07 -6.21 0.92
CA MET A 147 16.18 -7.05 -0.25
C MET A 147 17.34 -6.58 -1.11
N GLU A 148 18.36 -7.39 -1.22
CA GLU A 148 19.53 -7.13 -2.07
C GLU A 148 19.43 -7.93 -3.36
N THR A 149 19.70 -7.29 -4.49
CA THR A 149 19.71 -7.96 -5.78
C THR A 149 20.64 -7.26 -6.78
N GLU A 150 21.16 -8.03 -7.72
CA GLU A 150 21.89 -7.52 -8.87
C GLU A 150 20.98 -7.37 -10.12
N PHE A 151 19.70 -7.70 -10.03
CA PHE A 151 18.75 -7.56 -11.13
C PHE A 151 18.24 -6.12 -11.22
N GLU A 152 18.83 -5.33 -12.11
CA GLU A 152 18.50 -3.92 -12.29
C GLU A 152 17.06 -3.66 -12.73
N PHE A 153 16.43 -4.59 -13.46
CA PHE A 153 15.06 -4.44 -13.92
C PHE A 153 14.04 -4.34 -12.77
N ILE A 154 14.35 -4.90 -11.59
CA ILE A 154 13.50 -4.80 -10.40
C ILE A 154 13.45 -3.35 -9.89
N TRP A 155 14.50 -2.56 -10.14
CA TRP A 155 14.63 -1.22 -9.59
C TRP A 155 13.71 -0.18 -10.23
N GLU A 156 13.26 -0.38 -11.47
CA GLU A 156 12.54 0.62 -12.28
C GLU A 156 11.07 0.28 -12.49
N ARG A 157 10.63 -0.93 -12.15
CA ARG A 157 9.32 -1.45 -12.53
C ARG A 157 8.56 -2.04 -11.35
N ASN A 158 7.24 -2.16 -11.51
CA ASN A 158 6.46 -2.97 -10.60
C ASN A 158 6.92 -4.44 -10.69
N LEU A 159 7.10 -5.10 -9.55
CA LEU A 159 7.55 -6.49 -9.51
C LEU A 159 6.59 -7.42 -10.27
N ASN A 160 5.31 -7.08 -10.30
CA ASN A 160 4.28 -7.88 -10.98
C ASN A 160 4.37 -7.84 -12.52
N GLU A 161 5.22 -6.99 -13.11
CA GLU A 161 5.38 -6.89 -14.57
C GLU A 161 6.23 -8.02 -15.18
N SER A 162 6.96 -8.76 -14.38
CA SER A 162 7.74 -9.91 -14.84
C SER A 162 7.40 -11.19 -14.09
N LYS A 163 7.57 -12.35 -14.73
CA LYS A 163 7.32 -13.64 -14.07
C LYS A 163 8.18 -13.82 -12.81
N PHE A 164 9.46 -13.52 -12.91
CA PHE A 164 10.38 -13.64 -11.78
C PHE A 164 10.08 -12.59 -10.69
N GLY A 165 9.84 -11.34 -11.08
CA GLY A 165 9.45 -10.29 -10.14
C GLY A 165 8.19 -10.66 -9.36
N LYS A 166 7.19 -11.24 -10.03
CA LYS A 166 5.96 -11.72 -9.38
C LYS A 166 6.26 -12.83 -8.35
N GLN A 167 7.13 -13.77 -8.66
CA GLN A 167 7.55 -14.81 -7.72
C GLN A 167 8.29 -14.22 -6.51
N VAL A 168 9.15 -13.23 -6.72
CA VAL A 168 9.81 -12.49 -5.62
C VAL A 168 8.79 -11.73 -4.79
N PHE A 169 7.84 -11.06 -5.42
CA PHE A 169 6.76 -10.35 -4.73
C PHE A 169 5.89 -11.30 -3.88
N GLU A 170 5.56 -12.47 -4.40
CA GLU A 170 4.85 -13.52 -3.65
C GLU A 170 5.64 -13.96 -2.40
N LEU A 171 6.97 -14.12 -2.52
CA LEU A 171 7.85 -14.43 -1.38
C LEU A 171 7.84 -13.31 -0.32
N LEU A 172 8.01 -12.05 -0.73
CA LEU A 172 8.00 -10.91 0.19
C LEU A 172 6.65 -10.78 0.88
N THR A 173 5.56 -10.96 0.13
CA THR A 173 4.19 -10.95 0.66
C THR A 173 3.94 -12.09 1.63
N PHE A 174 4.49 -13.28 1.37
CA PHE A 174 4.42 -14.42 2.28
C PHE A 174 5.10 -14.11 3.61
N ILE A 175 6.29 -13.50 3.57
CA ILE A 175 7.04 -13.09 4.77
C ILE A 175 6.25 -12.01 5.53
N GLU A 176 5.72 -11.00 4.84
CA GLU A 176 5.00 -9.88 5.46
C GLU A 176 3.68 -10.30 6.14
N LYS A 177 2.97 -11.28 5.57
CA LYS A 177 1.68 -11.75 6.11
C LYS A 177 1.77 -12.63 7.35
N ASP A 178 2.92 -13.23 7.60
CA ASP A 178 3.14 -14.09 8.76
C ASP A 178 3.97 -13.36 9.81
N GLU A 179 3.39 -13.10 10.99
CA GLU A 179 4.04 -12.34 12.06
C GLU A 179 5.38 -12.95 12.51
N PHE A 180 5.50 -14.27 12.47
CA PHE A 180 6.76 -14.94 12.84
C PHE A 180 7.83 -14.68 11.78
N TRP A 181 7.51 -14.87 10.48
CA TRP A 181 8.48 -14.66 9.41
C TRP A 181 8.82 -13.19 9.23
N LYS A 182 7.87 -12.30 9.38
CA LYS A 182 8.08 -10.84 9.39
C LYS A 182 9.07 -10.41 10.46
N ALA A 183 8.97 -10.99 11.65
CA ALA A 183 9.91 -10.71 12.75
C ALA A 183 11.26 -11.44 12.59
N GLN A 184 11.28 -12.57 11.89
CA GLN A 184 12.45 -13.44 11.81
C GLN A 184 13.37 -13.14 10.63
N ILE A 185 12.85 -12.73 9.48
CA ILE A 185 13.66 -12.50 8.27
C ILE A 185 14.09 -11.04 8.21
N ALA A 186 15.40 -10.80 8.28
CA ALA A 186 15.98 -9.46 8.24
C ALA A 186 16.47 -9.07 6.84
N HIS A 187 16.95 -10.04 6.06
CA HIS A 187 17.57 -9.77 4.77
C HIS A 187 17.29 -10.89 3.78
N VAL A 188 17.01 -10.52 2.54
CA VAL A 188 16.75 -11.40 1.40
C VAL A 188 17.76 -11.07 0.32
N ILE A 189 18.61 -12.00 -0.06
CA ILE A 189 19.56 -11.81 -1.16
C ILE A 189 19.11 -12.62 -2.37
N ILE A 190 18.99 -11.94 -3.50
CA ILE A 190 18.68 -12.57 -4.79
C ILE A 190 19.94 -12.59 -5.62
N LYS A 191 20.48 -13.79 -5.86
CA LYS A 191 21.68 -14.01 -6.64
C LYS A 191 21.43 -13.89 -8.15
N LYS A 192 22.51 -13.72 -8.93
CA LYS A 192 22.46 -13.64 -10.41
C LYS A 192 21.76 -14.79 -11.11
N ASP A 193 21.80 -15.99 -10.53
CA ASP A 193 21.10 -17.19 -11.04
C ASP A 193 19.62 -17.23 -10.63
N GLY A 194 19.16 -16.23 -9.85
CA GLY A 194 17.81 -16.12 -9.30
C GLY A 194 17.57 -17.04 -8.10
N GLU A 195 18.61 -17.61 -7.50
CA GLU A 195 18.50 -18.27 -6.20
C GLU A 195 18.45 -17.25 -5.08
N ILE A 196 17.72 -17.57 -4.02
CA ILE A 196 17.48 -16.70 -2.88
C ILE A 196 18.14 -17.28 -1.64
N GLU A 197 18.79 -16.41 -0.90
CA GLU A 197 19.24 -16.64 0.46
C GLU A 197 18.45 -15.75 1.42
N LEU A 198 18.02 -16.33 2.56
CA LEU A 198 17.36 -15.58 3.64
C LEU A 198 18.32 -15.50 4.83
N TYR A 199 18.40 -14.33 5.42
CA TYR A 199 19.21 -14.07 6.60
C TYR A 199 18.29 -13.73 7.78
N PRO A 200 18.23 -14.58 8.78
CA PRO A 200 17.43 -14.36 9.97
C PRO A 200 17.94 -13.22 10.85
N GLN A 201 17.04 -12.59 11.59
CA GLN A 201 17.36 -11.51 12.55
C GLN A 201 18.14 -12.01 13.77
N VAL A 202 17.84 -13.22 14.25
CA VAL A 202 18.30 -13.70 15.56
C VAL A 202 19.43 -14.72 15.47
N THR A 203 19.55 -15.42 14.35
CA THR A 203 20.53 -16.51 14.18
C THR A 203 21.53 -16.18 13.09
N LYS A 204 22.67 -16.91 13.10
CA LYS A 204 23.75 -16.67 12.11
C LYS A 204 23.60 -17.52 10.85
N GLN A 205 22.67 -18.49 10.85
CA GLN A 205 22.52 -19.39 9.71
C GLN A 205 22.08 -18.65 8.46
N VAL A 206 22.72 -18.94 7.34
CA VAL A 206 22.24 -18.56 6.02
C VAL A 206 21.26 -19.63 5.54
N VAL A 207 20.05 -19.23 5.23
CA VAL A 207 19.02 -20.13 4.69
C VAL A 207 19.10 -20.12 3.17
N GLU A 208 19.60 -21.17 2.56
CA GLU A 208 19.59 -21.39 1.12
C GLU A 208 18.18 -21.79 0.67
N PHE A 209 17.39 -20.78 0.36
CA PHE A 209 15.99 -20.96 -0.01
C PHE A 209 15.82 -21.50 -1.44
N GLY A 210 16.76 -21.15 -2.35
CA GLY A 210 16.70 -21.50 -3.76
C GLY A 210 15.70 -20.63 -4.53
N LYS A 211 15.06 -21.17 -5.57
CA LYS A 211 14.09 -20.41 -6.36
C LYS A 211 12.87 -20.02 -5.52
N PRO A 212 12.22 -18.85 -5.77
CA PRO A 212 11.04 -18.40 -5.06
C PRO A 212 9.78 -19.17 -5.49
N GLU A 213 9.79 -20.47 -5.27
CA GLU A 213 8.76 -21.44 -5.61
C GLU A 213 8.49 -22.33 -4.39
N ASP A 214 7.30 -22.96 -4.32
CA ASP A 214 6.91 -23.85 -3.22
C ASP A 214 7.07 -23.23 -1.82
N LEU A 215 6.66 -21.99 -1.67
CA LEU A 215 6.89 -21.18 -0.47
C LEU A 215 6.42 -21.88 0.80
N GLU A 216 5.17 -22.34 0.83
CA GLU A 216 4.56 -23.00 2.00
C GLU A 216 5.38 -24.22 2.45
N ARG A 217 5.81 -25.07 1.51
CA ARG A 217 6.61 -26.24 1.81
C ARG A 217 7.98 -25.87 2.40
N LYS A 218 8.66 -24.90 1.80
CA LYS A 218 9.99 -24.45 2.25
C LYS A 218 9.92 -23.77 3.61
N PHE A 219 8.94 -22.89 3.84
CA PHE A 219 8.76 -22.26 5.13
C PHE A 219 8.29 -23.25 6.21
N SER A 220 7.49 -24.27 5.87
CA SER A 220 7.15 -25.35 6.79
C SER A 220 8.39 -26.15 7.21
N LYS A 221 9.30 -26.47 6.29
CA LYS A 221 10.58 -27.10 6.62
C LYS A 221 11.44 -26.20 7.52
N LEU A 222 11.53 -24.93 7.19
CA LEU A 222 12.28 -23.98 8.00
C LEU A 222 11.67 -23.85 9.40
N MET A 223 10.35 -23.88 9.54
CA MET A 223 9.68 -23.89 10.84
C MET A 223 10.02 -25.16 11.63
N THR A 224 10.07 -26.32 10.98
CA THR A 224 10.53 -27.57 11.60
C THR A 224 11.97 -27.47 12.08
N PHE A 225 12.85 -26.85 11.29
CA PHE A 225 14.22 -26.59 11.69
C PHE A 225 14.29 -25.74 12.97
N TYR A 226 13.53 -24.64 13.06
CA TYR A 226 13.50 -23.78 14.25
C TYR A 226 12.88 -24.47 15.46
N LYS A 227 11.81 -25.24 15.29
CA LYS A 227 11.07 -25.83 16.42
C LYS A 227 11.65 -27.16 16.92
N GLU A 228 12.18 -27.99 16.01
CA GLU A 228 12.56 -29.36 16.34
C GLU A 228 14.07 -29.62 16.32
N ILE A 229 14.82 -28.89 15.49
CA ILE A 229 16.25 -29.17 15.30
C ILE A 229 17.10 -28.25 16.18
N LEU A 230 16.95 -26.94 16.06
CA LEU A 230 17.76 -25.98 16.82
C LEU A 230 17.65 -26.12 18.34
N PRO A 231 16.48 -26.34 18.96
CA PRO A 231 16.41 -26.51 20.40
C PRO A 231 17.17 -27.74 20.91
N LYS A 232 17.30 -28.79 20.08
CA LYS A 232 17.98 -30.04 20.45
C LYS A 232 19.48 -30.01 20.14
N LYS A 233 19.88 -29.28 19.12
CA LYS A 233 21.27 -29.26 18.63
C LYS A 233 22.05 -28.02 19.05
N GLY A 234 21.36 -26.93 19.38
CA GLY A 234 21.92 -25.61 19.67
C GLY A 234 21.71 -24.62 18.53
N TRP A 235 21.46 -23.38 18.89
CA TRP A 235 21.10 -22.30 17.97
C TRP A 235 22.26 -21.87 17.03
N ASN A 236 23.50 -22.16 17.40
CA ASN A 236 24.69 -21.77 16.63
C ASN A 236 25.45 -22.98 16.08
N THR A 237 24.81 -24.15 15.99
CA THR A 237 25.48 -25.39 15.56
C THR A 237 25.72 -25.45 14.05
N TYR A 238 24.85 -24.79 13.30
CA TYR A 238 24.90 -24.81 11.84
C TYR A 238 25.12 -23.42 11.30
N ASP A 239 25.92 -23.30 10.24
CA ASP A 239 26.15 -22.04 9.52
C ASP A 239 25.21 -21.89 8.32
N ARG A 240 24.78 -23.01 7.72
CA ARG A 240 23.93 -23.03 6.54
C ARG A 240 22.79 -24.04 6.67
N VAL A 241 21.63 -23.66 6.14
CA VAL A 241 20.43 -24.51 6.09
C VAL A 241 19.89 -24.51 4.67
N ASN A 242 19.94 -25.64 4.00
CA ASN A 242 19.52 -25.78 2.62
C ASN A 242 18.12 -26.38 2.51
N LEU A 243 17.20 -25.64 1.90
CA LEU A 243 15.79 -25.96 1.72
C LEU A 243 15.43 -26.39 0.29
N LYS A 244 16.41 -26.44 -0.63
CA LYS A 244 16.18 -26.68 -2.06
C LYS A 244 15.64 -28.09 -2.35
N PHE A 245 15.99 -29.06 -1.55
CA PHE A 245 15.59 -30.45 -1.73
C PHE A 245 14.19 -30.73 -1.18
N GLU A 246 13.39 -31.55 -1.88
CA GLU A 246 11.96 -31.72 -1.54
C GLU A 246 11.72 -32.27 -0.12
N ASN A 247 12.36 -33.38 0.25
CA ASN A 247 12.04 -34.16 1.43
C ASN A 247 13.10 -34.12 2.53
N GLN A 248 14.06 -33.19 2.45
CA GLN A 248 15.13 -33.11 3.42
C GLN A 248 15.54 -31.67 3.69
N ILE A 249 16.14 -31.45 4.85
CA ILE A 249 16.84 -30.24 5.24
C ILE A 249 18.31 -30.63 5.39
N ILE A 250 19.20 -29.98 4.64
CA ILE A 250 20.63 -30.18 4.78
C ILE A 250 21.16 -29.04 5.66
N CYS A 251 21.85 -29.37 6.73
CA CYS A 251 22.42 -28.43 7.68
C CYS A 251 23.95 -28.64 7.74
N GLU A 252 24.70 -27.55 7.57
CA GLU A 252 26.18 -27.54 7.60
C GLU A 252 26.69 -26.56 8.66
#